data_ae89403c30d9e63f4a800b7fd61d8558
#
_entry.id   ae89403c30d9e63f4a800b7fd61d8558
#
_cell.length_a   1.000
_cell.length_b   1.000
_cell.length_c   1.000
_cell.angle_alpha   90.00
_cell.angle_beta   90.00
_cell.angle_gamma   90.00
#
_symmetry.space_group_name_H-M   'P 1'
#
loop_
_entity.id
_entity.type
_entity.pdbx_description
1 polymer ?
#
loop_
_entity_poly.entity_id
_entity_poly.type
_entity_poly.pdbx_seq_one_letter_code
_entity_poly.pdbx_strand_id
1 'polypeptide(L)'
;MDSMYDTLLQLPLFQGVSHEIISELVGKTKLHFTKYANDAVILEAGDNQNVLSFVVSGSVTKSYKFPGLEVTINETISAPAVIDAEYLFGIDLRYPFTIYSAGSCGILTIAKDEYMRILQSNEVFIFNILNHLSRDIQNSICGLMTPGQCSVAGRLSYIIGILTRKSSNDITICYKQRDLCRLLGVRRPSLIETLNGLKNAGIIEFDSSRISIIDRDKLVSRSSEIFMAF
;
A
#
# COMPACT_ATOMS: atom_id res chain seq x y z
N MET A 1 17.93 -22.57 2.70
CA MET A 1 16.52 -22.59 2.22
C MET A 1 15.67 -22.42 3.44
N ASP A 2 15.07 -21.25 3.60
CA ASP A 2 14.13 -21.06 4.67
C ASP A 2 12.96 -22.03 4.45
N SER A 3 12.58 -22.72 5.50
CA SER A 3 11.46 -23.63 5.47
C SER A 3 10.19 -22.83 5.17
N MET A 4 9.18 -23.44 4.53
CA MET A 4 7.87 -22.82 4.33
C MET A 4 7.30 -22.24 5.64
N TYR A 5 7.59 -22.90 6.76
CA TYR A 5 7.20 -22.47 8.11
C TYR A 5 7.86 -21.16 8.50
N ASP A 6 9.16 -20.99 8.24
CA ASP A 6 9.91 -19.77 8.53
C ASP A 6 9.36 -18.59 7.70
N THR A 7 8.98 -18.86 6.46
CA THR A 7 8.32 -17.85 5.59
C THR A 7 6.98 -17.42 6.18
N LEU A 8 6.14 -18.35 6.64
CA LEU A 8 4.83 -18.03 7.24
C LEU A 8 4.98 -17.22 8.53
N LEU A 9 5.94 -17.57 9.39
CA LEU A 9 6.18 -16.84 10.65
C LEU A 9 6.65 -15.39 10.44
N GLN A 10 7.23 -15.09 9.29
CA GLN A 10 7.63 -13.71 8.93
C GLN A 10 6.46 -12.85 8.45
N LEU A 11 5.34 -13.47 8.04
CA LEU A 11 4.19 -12.75 7.53
C LEU A 11 3.48 -11.95 8.63
N PRO A 12 3.05 -10.71 8.37
CA PRO A 12 2.51 -9.79 9.40
C PRO A 12 1.36 -10.37 10.23
N LEU A 13 0.47 -11.16 9.61
CA LEU A 13 -0.71 -11.71 10.28
C LEU A 13 -0.45 -13.04 11.01
N PHE A 14 0.77 -13.59 10.92
CA PHE A 14 1.19 -14.83 11.57
C PHE A 14 2.21 -14.60 12.70
N GLN A 15 2.51 -13.36 13.03
CA GLN A 15 3.47 -13.03 14.08
C GLN A 15 2.97 -13.48 15.45
N GLY A 16 3.91 -13.95 16.31
CA GLY A 16 3.60 -14.41 17.66
C GLY A 16 2.94 -15.78 17.75
N VAL A 17 2.84 -16.50 16.63
CA VAL A 17 2.31 -17.88 16.58
C VAL A 17 3.45 -18.87 16.74
N SER A 18 3.24 -19.97 17.50
CA SER A 18 4.26 -20.99 17.66
C SER A 18 4.43 -21.87 16.41
N HIS A 19 5.60 -22.49 16.28
CA HIS A 19 5.88 -23.44 15.18
C HIS A 19 4.87 -24.60 15.13
N GLU A 20 4.39 -25.07 16.28
CA GLU A 20 3.42 -26.15 16.39
C GLU A 20 2.08 -25.75 15.78
N ILE A 21 1.60 -24.55 16.12
CA ILE A 21 0.33 -24.00 15.57
C ILE A 21 0.45 -23.81 14.06
N ILE A 22 1.58 -23.29 13.55
CA ILE A 22 1.80 -23.15 12.11
C ILE A 22 1.84 -24.52 11.42
N SER A 23 2.47 -25.53 12.01
CA SER A 23 2.52 -26.88 11.45
C SER A 23 1.12 -27.51 11.36
N GLU A 24 0.32 -27.34 12.39
CA GLU A 24 -1.07 -27.79 12.40
C GLU A 24 -1.91 -27.06 11.35
N LEU A 25 -1.73 -25.75 11.22
CA LEU A 25 -2.41 -24.92 10.23
C LEU A 25 -2.08 -25.35 8.80
N VAL A 26 -0.79 -25.53 8.49
CA VAL A 26 -0.34 -25.96 7.16
C VAL A 26 -0.91 -27.34 6.80
N GLY A 27 -1.03 -28.25 7.77
CA GLY A 27 -1.62 -29.56 7.55
C GLY A 27 -3.12 -29.56 7.29
N LYS A 28 -3.83 -28.50 7.71
CA LYS A 28 -5.30 -28.39 7.64
C LYS A 28 -5.81 -27.35 6.62
N THR A 29 -4.96 -26.45 6.16
CA THR A 29 -5.33 -25.29 5.33
C THR A 29 -4.75 -25.41 3.93
N LYS A 30 -5.55 -25.11 2.92
CA LYS A 30 -5.08 -25.03 1.53
C LYS A 30 -4.37 -23.70 1.30
N LEU A 31 -3.06 -23.76 1.24
CA LEU A 31 -2.18 -22.63 0.92
C LEU A 31 -1.76 -22.72 -0.55
N HIS A 32 -2.02 -21.66 -1.32
CA HIS A 32 -1.65 -21.60 -2.73
C HIS A 32 -0.46 -20.67 -2.94
N PHE A 33 0.67 -21.22 -3.39
CA PHE A 33 1.87 -20.47 -3.74
C PHE A 33 1.97 -20.32 -5.25
N THR A 34 2.02 -19.09 -5.73
CA THR A 34 2.14 -18.76 -7.15
C THR A 34 3.35 -17.87 -7.38
N LYS A 35 4.16 -18.21 -8.39
CA LYS A 35 5.26 -17.35 -8.85
C LYS A 35 4.80 -16.55 -10.07
N TYR A 36 5.10 -15.27 -10.07
CA TYR A 36 4.81 -14.35 -11.17
C TYR A 36 6.11 -13.87 -11.81
N ALA A 37 6.10 -13.79 -13.14
CA ALA A 37 7.17 -13.14 -13.90
C ALA A 37 7.05 -11.61 -13.79
N ASN A 38 8.09 -10.89 -14.22
CA ASN A 38 8.07 -9.44 -14.24
C ASN A 38 6.85 -8.88 -15.01
N ASP A 39 6.26 -7.81 -14.51
CA ASP A 39 5.11 -7.09 -15.08
C ASP A 39 3.82 -7.93 -15.25
N ALA A 40 3.76 -9.12 -14.65
CA ALA A 40 2.54 -9.91 -14.64
C ALA A 40 1.47 -9.27 -13.74
N VAL A 41 0.22 -9.23 -14.23
CA VAL A 41 -0.93 -8.78 -13.44
C VAL A 41 -1.24 -9.86 -12.40
N ILE A 42 -1.28 -9.47 -11.12
CA ILE A 42 -1.62 -10.34 -9.99
C ILE A 42 -3.09 -10.14 -9.60
N LEU A 43 -3.57 -8.88 -9.71
CA LEU A 43 -4.90 -8.47 -9.33
C LEU A 43 -5.29 -7.23 -10.13
N GLU A 44 -6.51 -7.19 -10.64
CA GLU A 44 -7.04 -6.03 -11.37
C GLU A 44 -7.98 -5.18 -10.53
N ALA A 45 -7.99 -3.87 -10.81
CA ALA A 45 -8.97 -2.95 -10.21
C ALA A 45 -10.40 -3.38 -10.58
N GLY A 46 -11.27 -3.47 -9.60
CA GLY A 46 -12.65 -3.95 -9.76
C GLY A 46 -12.84 -5.43 -9.42
N ASP A 47 -11.77 -6.21 -9.29
CA ASP A 47 -11.86 -7.60 -8.85
C ASP A 47 -12.38 -7.70 -7.41
N ASN A 48 -13.15 -8.76 -7.15
CA ASN A 48 -13.64 -9.07 -5.81
C ASN A 48 -12.58 -9.77 -4.97
N GLN A 49 -12.43 -9.34 -3.73
CA GLN A 49 -11.56 -9.96 -2.74
C GLN A 49 -12.20 -11.24 -2.17
N ASN A 50 -11.76 -12.39 -2.66
CA ASN A 50 -12.15 -13.70 -2.12
C ASN A 50 -10.97 -14.46 -1.51
N VAL A 51 -9.78 -13.89 -1.53
CA VAL A 51 -8.55 -14.47 -1.02
C VAL A 51 -7.75 -13.43 -0.25
N LEU A 52 -7.08 -13.85 0.80
CA LEU A 52 -6.05 -13.07 1.47
C LEU A 52 -4.72 -13.37 0.79
N SER A 53 -4.03 -12.33 0.35
CA SER A 53 -2.80 -12.45 -0.42
C SER A 53 -1.59 -11.87 0.33
N PHE A 54 -0.46 -12.56 0.24
CA PHE A 54 0.81 -12.14 0.84
C PHE A 54 1.92 -12.16 -0.19
N VAL A 55 2.77 -11.15 -0.17
CA VAL A 55 4.05 -11.15 -0.89
C VAL A 55 5.04 -11.91 -0.02
N VAL A 56 5.46 -13.08 -0.47
CA VAL A 56 6.40 -13.96 0.28
C VAL A 56 7.84 -13.88 -0.22
N SER A 57 8.03 -13.44 -1.47
CA SER A 57 9.36 -13.16 -2.04
C SER A 57 9.26 -12.12 -3.15
N GLY A 58 10.33 -11.35 -3.35
CA GLY A 58 10.36 -10.28 -4.34
C GLY A 58 9.50 -9.07 -3.94
N SER A 59 8.96 -8.36 -4.93
CA SER A 59 8.18 -7.15 -4.73
C SER A 59 7.02 -7.07 -5.72
N VAL A 60 6.00 -6.31 -5.37
CA VAL A 60 4.84 -5.99 -6.22
C VAL A 60 4.66 -4.48 -6.32
N THR A 61 4.10 -4.00 -7.42
CA THR A 61 3.71 -2.61 -7.60
C THR A 61 2.19 -2.49 -7.49
N LYS A 62 1.73 -1.75 -6.50
CA LYS A 62 0.33 -1.36 -6.33
C LYS A 62 0.08 -0.04 -7.06
N SER A 63 -0.86 -0.03 -7.97
CA SER A 63 -1.10 1.06 -8.91
C SER A 63 -2.52 1.61 -8.80
N TYR A 64 -2.65 2.86 -8.37
CA TYR A 64 -3.90 3.61 -8.34
C TYR A 64 -4.03 4.48 -9.57
N LYS A 65 -5.02 4.23 -10.40
CA LYS A 65 -5.35 5.05 -11.58
C LYS A 65 -6.59 5.90 -11.30
N PHE A 66 -6.46 7.21 -11.45
CA PHE A 66 -7.59 8.12 -11.24
C PHE A 66 -8.53 8.12 -12.45
N PRO A 67 -9.83 7.82 -12.28
CA PRO A 67 -10.79 7.78 -13.37
C PRO A 67 -10.87 9.11 -14.14
N GLY A 68 -10.77 9.06 -15.47
CA GLY A 68 -10.84 10.23 -16.33
C GLY A 68 -9.63 11.18 -16.29
N LEU A 69 -8.55 10.78 -15.61
CA LEU A 69 -7.29 11.52 -15.55
C LEU A 69 -6.12 10.59 -15.94
N GLU A 70 -5.14 11.13 -16.62
CA GLU A 70 -3.86 10.44 -16.83
C GLU A 70 -2.91 10.75 -15.66
N VAL A 71 -3.30 10.25 -14.50
CA VAL A 71 -2.52 10.28 -13.26
C VAL A 71 -2.60 8.90 -12.64
N THR A 72 -1.43 8.34 -12.31
CA THR A 72 -1.29 7.04 -11.67
C THR A 72 -0.31 7.16 -10.52
N ILE A 73 -0.66 6.65 -9.35
CA ILE A 73 0.23 6.55 -8.20
C ILE A 73 0.62 5.09 -8.05
N ASN A 74 1.91 4.83 -8.07
CA ASN A 74 2.50 3.51 -7.91
C ASN A 74 3.28 3.45 -6.61
N GLU A 75 3.08 2.37 -5.87
CA GLU A 75 3.77 2.03 -4.64
C GLU A 75 4.40 0.65 -4.76
N THR A 76 5.70 0.53 -4.50
CA THR A 76 6.38 -0.77 -4.46
C THR A 76 6.26 -1.36 -3.06
N ILE A 77 5.77 -2.59 -2.97
CA ILE A 77 5.60 -3.37 -1.74
C ILE A 77 6.51 -4.58 -1.80
N SER A 78 7.49 -4.64 -0.90
CA SER A 78 8.44 -5.76 -0.82
C SER A 78 8.02 -6.81 0.20
N ALA A 79 8.41 -8.07 -0.04
CA ALA A 79 8.23 -9.15 0.91
C ALA A 79 9.04 -8.93 2.21
N PRO A 80 8.56 -9.43 3.38
CA PRO A 80 7.25 -10.04 3.61
C PRO A 80 6.16 -8.99 3.82
N ALA A 81 5.03 -9.11 3.14
CA ALA A 81 3.92 -8.16 3.25
C ALA A 81 2.56 -8.83 3.04
N VAL A 82 1.51 -8.31 3.67
CA VAL A 82 0.12 -8.65 3.33
C VAL A 82 -0.40 -7.63 2.31
N ILE A 83 -1.20 -8.08 1.37
CA ILE A 83 -1.84 -7.23 0.36
C ILE A 83 -3.23 -6.86 0.88
N ASP A 84 -3.38 -5.61 1.31
CA ASP A 84 -4.63 -4.90 1.58
C ASP A 84 -5.76 -5.77 2.18
N ALA A 85 -5.48 -6.35 3.36
CA ALA A 85 -6.39 -7.26 4.08
C ALA A 85 -7.73 -6.59 4.44
N GLU A 86 -7.79 -5.25 4.43
CA GLU A 86 -8.99 -4.45 4.68
C GLU A 86 -10.11 -4.68 3.66
N TYR A 87 -9.77 -5.12 2.43
CA TYR A 87 -10.77 -5.46 1.42
C TYR A 87 -11.31 -6.90 1.55
N LEU A 88 -10.75 -7.74 2.44
CA LEU A 88 -11.24 -9.10 2.64
C LEU A 88 -12.61 -9.13 3.30
N PHE A 89 -12.91 -8.12 4.14
CA PHE A 89 -14.16 -7.97 4.88
C PHE A 89 -14.78 -6.61 4.56
N GLY A 90 -16.09 -6.49 4.77
CA GLY A 90 -16.80 -5.24 4.55
C GLY A 90 -17.90 -5.37 3.50
N ILE A 91 -18.45 -4.22 3.08
CA ILE A 91 -19.60 -4.16 2.16
C ILE A 91 -19.12 -4.16 0.70
N ASP A 92 -18.09 -3.37 0.38
CA ASP A 92 -17.48 -3.35 -0.96
C ASP A 92 -16.12 -4.05 -0.89
N LEU A 93 -16.04 -5.20 -1.56
CA LEU A 93 -14.86 -6.07 -1.57
C LEU A 93 -14.02 -5.88 -2.84
N ARG A 94 -14.33 -4.88 -3.65
CA ARG A 94 -13.61 -4.62 -4.91
C ARG A 94 -12.38 -3.76 -4.67
N TYR A 95 -11.29 -4.17 -5.28
CA TYR A 95 -10.05 -3.41 -5.24
C TYR A 95 -10.14 -2.13 -6.07
N PRO A 96 -9.77 -0.95 -5.53
CA PRO A 96 -9.69 0.28 -6.30
C PRO A 96 -8.35 0.46 -7.04
N PHE A 97 -7.50 -0.55 -7.06
CA PHE A 97 -6.15 -0.53 -7.63
C PHE A 97 -5.82 -1.83 -8.36
N THR A 98 -4.79 -1.79 -9.18
CA THR A 98 -4.21 -2.97 -9.83
C THR A 98 -2.86 -3.30 -9.18
N ILE A 99 -2.54 -4.59 -9.07
CA ILE A 99 -1.24 -5.07 -8.59
C ILE A 99 -0.52 -5.79 -9.69
N TYR A 100 0.72 -5.39 -9.91
CA TYR A 100 1.67 -6.01 -10.84
C TYR A 100 2.87 -6.57 -10.09
N SER A 101 3.50 -7.59 -10.64
CA SER A 101 4.80 -8.04 -10.15
C SER A 101 5.90 -7.03 -10.53
N ALA A 102 6.71 -6.63 -9.55
CA ALA A 102 7.90 -5.80 -9.75
C ALA A 102 9.13 -6.71 -9.79
N GLY A 103 9.42 -7.27 -10.95
CA GLY A 103 10.37 -8.37 -11.10
C GLY A 103 9.73 -9.74 -10.87
N SER A 104 10.53 -10.75 -10.58
CA SER A 104 10.00 -12.07 -10.18
C SER A 104 9.54 -12.02 -8.73
N CYS A 105 8.31 -12.41 -8.45
CA CYS A 105 7.79 -12.43 -7.08
C CYS A 105 7.00 -13.72 -6.79
N GLY A 106 6.91 -14.06 -5.50
CA GLY A 106 6.11 -15.16 -4.99
C GLY A 106 4.94 -14.63 -4.17
N ILE A 107 3.74 -15.10 -4.48
CA ILE A 107 2.50 -14.74 -3.78
C ILE A 107 1.94 -15.99 -3.12
N LEU A 108 1.61 -15.88 -1.84
CA LEU A 108 0.81 -16.84 -1.11
C LEU A 108 -0.62 -16.32 -1.06
N THR A 109 -1.58 -17.15 -1.41
CA THR A 109 -3.02 -16.85 -1.28
C THR A 109 -3.71 -17.87 -0.38
N ILE A 110 -4.63 -17.37 0.46
CA ILE A 110 -5.48 -18.14 1.36
C ILE A 110 -6.92 -17.76 1.05
N ALA A 111 -7.78 -18.73 0.72
CA ALA A 111 -9.19 -18.49 0.49
C ALA A 111 -9.84 -17.88 1.75
N LYS A 112 -10.79 -16.95 1.57
CA LYS A 112 -11.49 -16.28 2.67
C LYS A 112 -12.05 -17.25 3.70
N ASP A 113 -12.71 -18.32 3.25
CA ASP A 113 -13.30 -19.31 4.13
C ASP A 113 -12.24 -20.09 4.94
N GLU A 114 -11.10 -20.39 4.31
CA GLU A 114 -9.96 -21.01 5.01
C GLU A 114 -9.36 -20.03 6.03
N TYR A 115 -9.23 -18.75 5.68
CA TYR A 115 -8.74 -17.75 6.61
C TYR A 115 -9.69 -17.55 7.80
N MET A 116 -11.00 -17.60 7.57
CA MET A 116 -11.98 -17.60 8.67
C MET A 116 -11.78 -18.76 9.64
N ARG A 117 -11.45 -19.97 9.15
CA ARG A 117 -11.12 -21.12 10.02
C ARG A 117 -9.83 -20.87 10.80
N ILE A 118 -8.83 -20.24 10.17
CA ILE A 118 -7.59 -19.84 10.85
C ILE A 118 -7.89 -18.89 12.01
N LEU A 119 -8.71 -17.86 11.78
CA LEU A 119 -9.10 -16.90 12.81
C LEU A 119 -9.82 -17.59 14.00
N GLN A 120 -10.62 -18.61 13.74
CA GLN A 120 -11.33 -19.37 14.77
C GLN A 120 -10.44 -20.37 15.52
N SER A 121 -9.29 -20.75 14.96
CA SER A 121 -8.41 -21.76 15.53
C SER A 121 -7.59 -21.25 16.72
N ASN A 122 -7.22 -19.97 16.72
CA ASN A 122 -6.42 -19.36 17.79
C ASN A 122 -6.65 -17.85 17.82
N GLU A 123 -6.86 -17.30 19.00
CA GLU A 123 -7.11 -15.87 19.22
C GLU A 123 -5.97 -14.95 18.76
N VAL A 124 -4.73 -15.44 18.71
CA VAL A 124 -3.58 -14.65 18.21
C VAL A 124 -3.82 -14.16 16.78
N PHE A 125 -4.43 -14.98 15.92
CA PHE A 125 -4.76 -14.57 14.55
C PHE A 125 -5.81 -13.46 14.52
N ILE A 126 -6.81 -13.52 15.42
CA ILE A 126 -7.83 -12.46 15.55
C ILE A 126 -7.17 -11.15 16.00
N PHE A 127 -6.29 -11.19 17.01
CA PHE A 127 -5.57 -10.02 17.47
C PHE A 127 -4.69 -9.43 16.37
N ASN A 128 -4.01 -10.27 15.60
CA ASN A 128 -3.13 -9.82 14.52
C ASN A 128 -3.92 -9.08 13.43
N ILE A 129 -5.04 -9.63 12.95
CA ILE A 129 -5.86 -8.96 11.92
C ILE A 129 -6.52 -7.69 12.46
N LEU A 130 -7.04 -7.70 13.70
CA LEU A 130 -7.64 -6.51 14.31
C LEU A 130 -6.61 -5.39 14.49
N ASN A 131 -5.40 -5.71 14.97
CA ASN A 131 -4.32 -4.75 15.11
C ASN A 131 -3.87 -4.19 13.76
N HIS A 132 -3.82 -5.05 12.72
CA HIS A 132 -3.48 -4.62 11.38
C HIS A 132 -4.51 -3.61 10.84
N LEU A 133 -5.79 -3.99 10.84
CA LEU A 133 -6.89 -3.13 10.37
C LEU A 133 -7.01 -1.84 11.18
N SER A 134 -6.86 -1.91 12.51
CA SER A 134 -6.91 -0.73 13.38
C SER A 134 -5.78 0.25 13.07
N ARG A 135 -4.57 -0.27 12.82
CA ARG A 135 -3.41 0.57 12.44
C ARG A 135 -3.65 1.28 11.12
N ASP A 136 -4.19 0.60 10.13
CA ASP A 136 -4.45 1.17 8.81
C ASP A 136 -5.54 2.26 8.87
N ILE A 137 -6.59 2.05 9.68
CA ILE A 137 -7.61 3.07 9.95
C ILE A 137 -6.99 4.28 10.66
N GLN A 138 -6.18 4.07 11.70
CA GLN A 138 -5.53 5.16 12.44
C GLN A 138 -4.59 5.98 11.54
N ASN A 139 -3.81 5.30 10.68
CA ASN A 139 -2.95 5.96 9.69
C ASN A 139 -3.75 6.80 8.70
N SER A 140 -4.89 6.28 8.22
CA SER A 140 -5.79 7.00 7.31
C SER A 140 -6.39 8.24 7.98
N ILE A 141 -6.85 8.13 9.23
CA ILE A 141 -7.39 9.28 9.99
C ILE A 141 -6.32 10.34 10.21
N CYS A 142 -5.09 9.95 10.59
CA CYS A 142 -3.98 10.89 10.74
C CYS A 142 -3.67 11.60 9.41
N GLY A 143 -3.74 10.90 8.28
CA GLY A 143 -3.61 11.50 6.96
C GLY A 143 -4.71 12.53 6.65
N LEU A 144 -5.97 12.22 7.02
CA LEU A 144 -7.11 13.13 6.83
C LEU A 144 -7.02 14.40 7.66
N MET A 145 -6.48 14.32 8.86
CA MET A 145 -6.36 15.46 9.79
C MET A 145 -5.13 16.34 9.52
N THR A 146 -4.38 16.04 8.45
CA THR A 146 -3.21 16.83 8.08
C THR A 146 -3.63 18.20 7.55
N PRO A 147 -3.27 19.33 8.19
CA PRO A 147 -3.83 20.65 7.89
C PRO A 147 -3.37 21.29 6.59
N GLY A 148 -2.45 20.69 5.88
CA GLY A 148 -1.80 21.24 4.69
C GLY A 148 -2.62 21.29 3.40
N GLN A 149 -3.91 20.89 3.41
CA GLN A 149 -4.74 20.79 2.20
C GLN A 149 -4.94 22.14 1.45
N CYS A 150 -4.66 23.28 2.10
CA CYS A 150 -4.76 24.58 1.46
C CYS A 150 -3.61 24.88 0.48
N SER A 151 -2.47 24.22 0.60
CA SER A 151 -1.32 24.36 -0.29
C SER A 151 -1.24 23.24 -1.33
N VAL A 152 -0.56 23.48 -2.44
CA VAL A 152 -0.32 22.44 -3.47
C VAL A 152 0.48 21.27 -2.88
N ALA A 153 1.51 21.56 -2.09
CA ALA A 153 2.30 20.55 -1.40
C ALA A 153 1.44 19.74 -0.42
N GLY A 154 0.58 20.39 0.35
CA GLY A 154 -0.33 19.75 1.28
C GLY A 154 -1.33 18.81 0.61
N ARG A 155 -1.89 19.20 -0.55
CA ARG A 155 -2.79 18.32 -1.33
C ARG A 155 -2.07 17.11 -1.88
N LEU A 156 -0.83 17.28 -2.36
CA LEU A 156 0.01 16.18 -2.82
C LEU A 156 0.33 15.23 -1.65
N SER A 157 0.75 15.79 -0.52
CA SER A 157 1.04 15.05 0.73
C SER A 157 -0.16 14.25 1.21
N TYR A 158 -1.35 14.86 1.16
CA TYR A 158 -2.60 14.23 1.54
C TYR A 158 -2.91 12.99 0.70
N ILE A 159 -2.83 13.12 -0.63
CA ILE A 159 -3.09 12.00 -1.56
C ILE A 159 -2.08 10.86 -1.31
N ILE A 160 -0.79 11.19 -1.20
CA ILE A 160 0.26 10.21 -0.92
C ILE A 160 0.05 9.58 0.46
N GLY A 161 -0.26 10.38 1.48
CA GLY A 161 -0.47 9.90 2.85
C GLY A 161 -1.60 8.88 2.97
N ILE A 162 -2.68 9.04 2.19
CA ILE A 162 -3.85 8.14 2.22
C ILE A 162 -3.63 6.91 1.36
N LEU A 163 -3.07 7.06 0.16
CA LEU A 163 -3.01 5.97 -0.82
C LEU A 163 -1.80 5.06 -0.64
N THR A 164 -0.80 5.47 0.15
CA THR A 164 0.45 4.70 0.30
C THR A 164 0.74 4.36 1.75
N ARG A 165 1.39 3.23 1.96
CA ARG A 165 1.77 2.76 3.30
C ARG A 165 2.81 3.68 3.94
N LYS A 166 2.76 3.82 5.26
CA LYS A 166 3.74 4.61 6.01
C LYS A 166 5.18 4.09 5.84
N SER A 167 5.32 2.78 5.70
CA SER A 167 6.63 2.12 5.52
C SER A 167 7.13 2.11 4.07
N SER A 168 6.38 2.67 3.12
CA SER A 168 6.77 2.64 1.71
C SER A 168 7.84 3.69 1.39
N ASN A 169 8.92 3.25 0.76
CA ASN A 169 10.06 4.09 0.37
C ASN A 169 10.19 4.24 -1.15
N ASP A 170 9.39 3.54 -1.93
CA ASP A 170 9.39 3.61 -3.39
C ASP A 170 7.99 3.94 -3.89
N ILE A 171 7.74 5.22 -4.07
CA ILE A 171 6.47 5.78 -4.51
C ILE A 171 6.73 6.67 -5.72
N THR A 172 5.99 6.43 -6.80
CA THR A 172 6.07 7.24 -8.01
C THR A 172 4.69 7.67 -8.48
N ILE A 173 4.61 8.90 -9.02
CA ILE A 173 3.42 9.43 -9.67
C ILE A 173 3.74 9.60 -11.15
N CYS A 174 3.07 8.86 -12.02
CA CYS A 174 3.10 9.07 -13.46
C CYS A 174 1.93 9.98 -13.83
N TYR A 175 2.18 11.04 -14.62
CA TYR A 175 1.15 12.05 -14.85
C TYR A 175 1.29 12.79 -16.19
N LYS A 176 0.13 13.22 -16.74
CA LYS A 176 0.10 14.39 -17.62
C LYS A 176 -0.09 15.64 -16.79
N GLN A 177 0.73 16.66 -17.04
CA GLN A 177 0.75 17.91 -16.24
C GLN A 177 -0.64 18.55 -16.10
N ARG A 178 -1.43 18.59 -17.19
CA ARG A 178 -2.80 19.10 -17.17
C ARG A 178 -3.67 18.33 -16.17
N ASP A 179 -3.56 17.02 -16.15
CA ASP A 179 -4.43 16.17 -15.35
C ASP A 179 -3.99 16.14 -13.87
N LEU A 180 -2.69 16.28 -13.58
CA LEU A 180 -2.23 16.50 -12.21
C LEU A 180 -2.70 17.87 -11.68
N CYS A 181 -2.66 18.93 -12.51
CA CYS A 181 -3.25 20.22 -12.13
C CYS A 181 -4.74 20.11 -11.81
N ARG A 182 -5.50 19.32 -12.60
CA ARG A 182 -6.94 19.07 -12.35
C ARG A 182 -7.17 18.29 -11.06
N LEU A 183 -6.40 17.23 -10.82
CA LEU A 183 -6.48 16.42 -9.61
C LEU A 183 -6.23 17.24 -8.36
N LEU A 184 -5.20 18.09 -8.39
CA LEU A 184 -4.82 18.94 -7.26
C LEU A 184 -5.63 20.26 -7.19
N GLY A 185 -6.45 20.58 -8.19
CA GLY A 185 -7.22 21.82 -8.24
C GLY A 185 -6.35 23.09 -8.28
N VAL A 186 -5.25 23.05 -9.04
CA VAL A 186 -4.24 24.13 -9.07
C VAL A 186 -3.86 24.56 -10.48
N ARG A 187 -3.29 25.77 -10.61
CA ARG A 187 -2.74 26.26 -11.88
C ARG A 187 -1.34 25.73 -12.10
N ARG A 188 -0.95 25.58 -13.38
CA ARG A 188 0.37 25.09 -13.78
C ARG A 188 1.56 25.83 -13.13
N PRO A 189 1.60 27.18 -13.07
CA PRO A 189 2.72 27.86 -12.40
C PRO A 189 2.88 27.46 -10.95
N SER A 190 1.79 27.41 -10.17
CA SER A 190 1.81 27.02 -8.75
C SER A 190 2.24 25.58 -8.56
N LEU A 191 1.85 24.67 -9.47
CA LEU A 191 2.32 23.29 -9.45
C LEU A 191 3.84 23.23 -9.63
N ILE A 192 4.36 23.87 -10.68
CA ILE A 192 5.81 23.84 -10.99
C ILE A 192 6.64 24.49 -9.88
N GLU A 193 6.20 25.63 -9.35
CA GLU A 193 6.84 26.28 -8.22
C GLU A 193 6.94 25.35 -6.99
N THR A 194 5.82 24.71 -6.67
CA THR A 194 5.78 23.74 -5.55
C THR A 194 6.70 22.55 -5.78
N LEU A 195 6.67 21.93 -6.98
CA LEU A 195 7.52 20.80 -7.30
C LEU A 195 9.00 21.17 -7.25
N ASN A 196 9.39 22.36 -7.74
CA ASN A 196 10.75 22.86 -7.59
C ASN A 196 11.14 23.07 -6.13
N GLY A 197 10.25 23.62 -5.30
CA GLY A 197 10.48 23.78 -3.86
C GLY A 197 10.70 22.46 -3.14
N LEU A 198 9.89 21.44 -3.45
CA LEU A 198 10.03 20.08 -2.90
C LEU A 198 11.31 19.38 -3.38
N LYS A 199 11.69 19.58 -4.65
CA LYS A 199 12.94 19.06 -5.23
C LYS A 199 14.16 19.71 -4.55
N ASN A 200 14.18 21.01 -4.41
CA ASN A 200 15.27 21.74 -3.74
C ASN A 200 15.43 21.33 -2.26
N ALA A 201 14.34 20.89 -1.64
CA ALA A 201 14.35 20.34 -0.27
C ALA A 201 14.75 18.85 -0.22
N GLY A 202 15.05 18.20 -1.37
CA GLY A 202 15.42 16.79 -1.45
C GLY A 202 14.27 15.81 -1.09
N ILE A 203 13.02 16.26 -1.19
CA ILE A 203 11.84 15.45 -0.83
C ILE A 203 11.34 14.64 -2.02
N ILE A 204 11.42 15.21 -3.22
CA ILE A 204 11.03 14.57 -4.47
C ILE A 204 12.10 14.78 -5.54
N GLU A 205 12.07 13.92 -6.54
CA GLU A 205 12.58 14.22 -7.88
C GLU A 205 11.43 14.23 -8.88
N PHE A 206 11.52 15.05 -9.93
CA PHE A 206 10.49 15.05 -10.95
C PHE A 206 11.02 15.47 -12.33
N ASP A 207 10.33 15.00 -13.35
CA ASP A 207 10.45 15.39 -14.75
C ASP A 207 9.08 15.81 -15.33
N SER A 208 8.94 15.84 -16.65
CA SER A 208 7.70 16.25 -17.34
C SER A 208 6.52 15.30 -17.17
N SER A 209 6.75 14.06 -16.72
CA SER A 209 5.76 12.97 -16.71
C SER A 209 5.79 12.13 -15.43
N ARG A 210 6.79 12.29 -14.59
CA ARG A 210 7.01 11.46 -13.40
C ARG A 210 7.47 12.29 -12.21
N ILE A 211 6.94 11.96 -11.03
CA ILE A 211 7.43 12.41 -9.73
C ILE A 211 7.83 11.15 -8.96
N SER A 212 9.06 11.12 -8.44
CA SER A 212 9.56 10.11 -7.52
C SER A 212 9.65 10.70 -6.12
N ILE A 213 9.02 10.05 -5.16
CA ILE A 213 9.06 10.49 -3.75
C ILE A 213 10.32 9.91 -3.11
N ILE A 214 11.24 10.77 -2.70
CA ILE A 214 12.50 10.38 -2.06
C ILE A 214 12.33 10.22 -0.56
N ASP A 215 11.56 11.12 0.06
CA ASP A 215 11.30 11.10 1.49
C ASP A 215 9.81 11.32 1.75
N ARG A 216 9.10 10.19 1.92
CA ARG A 216 7.65 10.20 2.17
C ARG A 216 7.31 10.88 3.49
N ASP A 217 8.08 10.60 4.52
CA ASP A 217 7.78 11.10 5.86
C ASP A 217 7.95 12.62 5.91
N LYS A 218 9.00 13.17 5.29
CA LYS A 218 9.15 14.62 5.14
C LYS A 218 8.07 15.23 4.27
N LEU A 219 7.61 14.54 3.22
CA LEU A 219 6.50 15.04 2.40
C LEU A 219 5.22 15.14 3.21
N VAL A 220 4.89 14.10 3.98
CA VAL A 220 3.66 14.02 4.77
C VAL A 220 3.74 14.88 6.03
N SER A 221 4.89 14.96 6.73
CA SER A 221 5.05 15.76 7.96
C SER A 221 5.12 17.27 7.71
N ARG A 222 5.63 17.70 6.55
CA ARG A 222 5.67 19.13 6.18
C ARG A 222 4.29 19.80 6.16
N SER A 223 3.25 19.02 6.01
CA SER A 223 1.88 19.52 6.14
C SER A 223 1.47 19.81 7.61
N SER A 224 2.17 19.22 8.59
CA SER A 224 1.90 19.43 10.02
C SER A 224 2.74 20.55 10.65
N GLU A 225 3.91 20.89 10.12
CA GLU A 225 4.76 21.97 10.67
C GLU A 225 4.16 23.37 10.51
N ILE A 226 3.29 23.58 9.54
CA ILE A 226 2.59 24.87 9.35
C ILE A 226 1.57 25.12 10.48
N PHE A 227 1.20 24.10 11.27
CA PHE A 227 0.21 24.20 12.33
C PHE A 227 0.79 24.41 13.74
N MET A 228 2.07 24.15 13.93
CA MET A 228 2.73 24.43 15.21
C MET A 228 3.21 25.89 15.33
N ALA A 229 2.96 26.72 14.32
CA ALA A 229 3.34 28.13 14.27
C ALA A 229 2.19 29.12 14.59
N PHE A 230 1.05 28.59 15.10
CA PHE A 230 -0.07 29.41 15.59
C PHE A 230 -0.43 28.99 17.05
#